data_df2d20509475c0432ea2340f19ab4179
#
_entry.id   df2d20509475c0432ea2340f19ab4179
#
_cell.length_a   1.000
_cell.length_b   1.000
_cell.length_c   1.000
_cell.angle_alpha   90.00
_cell.angle_beta   90.00
_cell.angle_gamma   90.00
#
_symmetry.space_group_name_H-M   'P 1'
#
loop_
_entity.id
_entity.type
_entity.pdbx_description
1 polymer ?
#
loop_
_entity_poly.entity_id
_entity_poly.type
_entity_poly.pdbx_seq_one_letter_code
_entity_poly.pdbx_strand_id
1 'polypeptide(L)'
;MSITSIRPSKRMPNLKKYFIFGSISLILFLVLYLNQEEIPEILGIAKKAKISITASENGAKVFVGTKYLGDTPLDSSEIRAGLTNISIRGNKNSYSTSLNIIDKSENILYRDLGVNKELSSGINIWEGTPDDKKVELFLNPENSKVTVNDKEVTVDEVAALDEGAYKFNITSTGFRDSSFTINVRRAYKTNIEVKLAPLPNTKDVENFASYENIYTIYSNNSDVFYNSKDWLDYFLYVTKKKGFILKSQGVIKEQFFDYFVDYDGRIFDRNGVQLETLDSIDIPETKKVGLLLRSVDKNKLNDRSFKSLLFFNPNVNLTDTTTSNDEKYSAKVASLTNQSVSINPSKEVLSSNITAPASTLPTTQVIKKAVVINNEWLRVRKIPNGEEIAKVSQGETYEYISETTDGWVKIKLKNQAEGYVSKQFVTIN
;
A
#
# COMPACT_ATOMS: atom_id res chain seq x y z
N MET A 1 -4.40 102.98 -7.91
CA MET A 1 -4.90 101.99 -7.02
C MET A 1 -5.48 100.85 -7.84
N SER A 2 -4.76 99.75 -7.94
CA SER A 2 -5.17 98.58 -8.75
C SER A 2 -5.84 97.56 -7.83
N ILE A 3 -7.11 97.27 -8.12
CA ILE A 3 -7.86 96.28 -7.39
C ILE A 3 -7.68 94.90 -8.01
N THR A 4 -6.90 94.10 -7.39
CA THR A 4 -6.63 92.71 -7.76
C THR A 4 -7.90 91.86 -7.44
N SER A 5 -8.58 91.35 -8.47
CA SER A 5 -9.74 90.43 -8.33
C SER A 5 -9.24 89.08 -7.90
N ILE A 6 -9.70 88.62 -6.74
CA ILE A 6 -9.49 87.29 -6.20
C ILE A 6 -10.39 86.32 -7.00
N ARG A 7 -9.79 85.40 -7.77
CA ARG A 7 -10.54 84.29 -8.45
C ARG A 7 -11.01 83.30 -7.41
N PRO A 8 -12.28 82.86 -7.44
CA PRO A 8 -12.77 81.84 -6.53
C PRO A 8 -12.07 80.47 -6.79
N SER A 9 -11.61 79.84 -5.74
CA SER A 9 -10.96 78.55 -5.79
C SER A 9 -11.96 77.50 -6.34
N LYS A 10 -11.53 76.75 -7.37
CA LYS A 10 -12.29 75.59 -7.90
C LYS A 10 -12.51 74.62 -6.73
N ARG A 11 -13.79 74.43 -6.31
CA ARG A 11 -14.19 73.39 -5.38
C ARG A 11 -13.73 72.07 -5.93
N MET A 12 -12.82 71.38 -5.25
CA MET A 12 -12.42 69.99 -5.56
C MET A 12 -13.68 69.11 -5.51
N PRO A 13 -13.99 68.39 -6.56
CA PRO A 13 -15.17 67.51 -6.54
C PRO A 13 -14.92 66.40 -5.54
N ASN A 14 -15.88 66.27 -4.66
CA ASN A 14 -16.14 65.23 -3.66
C ASN A 14 -15.18 64.00 -3.66
N LEU A 15 -13.91 64.18 -3.35
CA LEU A 15 -12.90 63.14 -3.28
C LEU A 15 -13.35 61.97 -2.40
N LYS A 16 -14.15 62.26 -1.36
CA LYS A 16 -14.77 61.27 -0.47
C LYS A 16 -15.70 60.28 -1.21
N LYS A 17 -16.45 60.76 -2.21
CA LYS A 17 -17.35 59.86 -2.97
C LYS A 17 -16.56 58.90 -3.85
N TYR A 18 -15.50 59.36 -4.51
CA TYR A 18 -14.64 58.49 -5.31
C TYR A 18 -13.90 57.48 -4.44
N PHE A 19 -13.47 57.88 -3.24
CA PHE A 19 -12.85 56.94 -2.29
C PHE A 19 -13.81 55.86 -1.81
N ILE A 20 -15.07 56.19 -1.51
CA ILE A 20 -16.11 55.24 -1.12
C ILE A 20 -16.43 54.29 -2.29
N PHE A 21 -16.62 54.80 -3.50
CA PHE A 21 -16.84 53.94 -4.66
C PHE A 21 -15.65 53.05 -4.99
N GLY A 22 -14.43 53.56 -4.90
CA GLY A 22 -13.20 52.77 -5.07
C GLY A 22 -13.07 51.68 -4.03
N SER A 23 -13.38 51.96 -2.76
CA SER A 23 -13.35 50.96 -1.68
C SER A 23 -14.40 49.87 -1.88
N ILE A 24 -15.61 50.22 -2.25
CA ILE A 24 -16.70 49.27 -2.55
C ILE A 24 -16.33 48.39 -3.75
N SER A 25 -15.77 48.96 -4.81
CA SER A 25 -15.32 48.25 -5.99
C SER A 25 -14.19 47.28 -5.66
N LEU A 26 -13.24 47.70 -4.81
CA LEU A 26 -12.12 46.84 -4.35
C LEU A 26 -12.63 45.69 -3.50
N ILE A 27 -13.57 45.95 -2.59
CA ILE A 27 -14.20 44.91 -1.75
C ILE A 27 -14.97 43.91 -2.65
N LEU A 28 -15.74 44.40 -3.57
CA LEU A 28 -16.48 43.56 -4.53
C LEU A 28 -15.53 42.72 -5.38
N PHE A 29 -14.45 43.33 -5.89
CA PHE A 29 -13.42 42.61 -6.63
C PHE A 29 -12.74 41.55 -5.77
N LEU A 30 -12.43 41.87 -4.51
CA LEU A 30 -11.83 40.92 -3.55
C LEU A 30 -12.78 39.75 -3.25
N VAL A 31 -14.07 40.04 -3.03
CA VAL A 31 -15.09 39.02 -2.82
C VAL A 31 -15.24 38.12 -4.07
N LEU A 32 -15.29 38.72 -5.25
CA LEU A 32 -15.32 37.96 -6.51
C LEU A 32 -14.03 37.14 -6.73
N TYR A 33 -12.87 37.69 -6.40
CA TYR A 33 -11.60 37.00 -6.51
C TYR A 33 -11.49 35.81 -5.53
N LEU A 34 -11.92 35.99 -4.27
CA LEU A 34 -11.89 34.94 -3.26
C LEU A 34 -12.92 33.83 -3.52
N ASN A 35 -14.02 34.15 -4.21
CA ASN A 35 -15.10 33.21 -4.52
C ASN A 35 -15.14 32.84 -6.02
N GLN A 36 -14.08 33.06 -6.77
CA GLN A 36 -14.06 32.81 -8.23
C GLN A 36 -14.41 31.36 -8.58
N GLU A 37 -14.16 30.42 -7.69
CA GLU A 37 -14.51 29.01 -7.88
C GLU A 37 -16.02 28.74 -7.70
N GLU A 38 -16.72 29.51 -6.87
CA GLU A 38 -18.16 29.34 -6.60
C GLU A 38 -19.07 30.13 -7.55
N ILE A 39 -18.52 31.18 -8.16
CA ILE A 39 -19.30 32.04 -9.07
C ILE A 39 -19.99 31.29 -10.22
N PRO A 40 -19.31 30.35 -10.93
CA PRO A 40 -19.98 29.60 -12.00
C PRO A 40 -21.12 28.72 -11.50
N GLU A 41 -21.06 28.23 -10.26
CA GLU A 41 -22.11 27.45 -9.64
C GLU A 41 -23.32 28.33 -9.29
N ILE A 42 -23.06 29.50 -8.72
CA ILE A 42 -24.11 30.51 -8.40
C ILE A 42 -24.84 31.00 -9.68
N LEU A 43 -24.09 31.15 -10.77
CA LEU A 43 -24.66 31.57 -12.06
C LEU A 43 -25.29 30.43 -12.86
N GLY A 44 -25.22 29.16 -12.35
CA GLY A 44 -25.77 28.00 -13.04
C GLY A 44 -25.04 27.60 -14.33
N ILE A 45 -23.81 28.11 -14.53
CA ILE A 45 -22.94 27.80 -15.70
C ILE A 45 -21.86 26.80 -15.39
N ALA A 46 -21.77 26.31 -14.13
CA ALA A 46 -20.82 25.31 -13.75
C ALA A 46 -21.08 24.00 -14.49
N LYS A 47 -20.06 23.47 -15.14
CA LYS A 47 -20.09 22.13 -15.73
C LYS A 47 -20.14 21.10 -14.63
N LYS A 48 -21.05 20.15 -14.73
CA LYS A 48 -21.30 19.13 -13.71
C LYS A 48 -21.19 17.73 -14.27
N ALA A 49 -20.80 16.80 -13.43
CA ALA A 49 -20.72 15.39 -13.71
C ALA A 49 -21.35 14.58 -12.56
N LYS A 50 -21.62 13.32 -12.80
CA LYS A 50 -22.08 12.38 -11.78
C LYS A 50 -20.95 11.54 -11.26
N ILE A 51 -20.98 11.22 -9.97
CA ILE A 51 -20.06 10.29 -9.35
C ILE A 51 -20.79 9.34 -8.40
N SER A 52 -20.50 8.05 -8.52
CA SER A 52 -20.95 7.01 -7.60
C SER A 52 -19.76 6.41 -6.90
N ILE A 53 -19.78 6.34 -5.58
CA ILE A 53 -18.64 5.86 -4.79
C ILE A 53 -19.12 4.80 -3.80
N THR A 54 -18.50 3.63 -3.89
CA THR A 54 -18.75 2.53 -2.96
C THR A 54 -17.44 2.12 -2.29
N ALA A 55 -17.48 1.83 -1.01
CA ALA A 55 -16.34 1.27 -0.29
C ALA A 55 -16.70 -0.05 0.39
N SER A 56 -15.68 -0.87 0.67
CA SER A 56 -15.84 -2.10 1.46
C SER A 56 -16.30 -1.84 2.89
N GLU A 57 -16.12 -0.61 3.36
CA GLU A 57 -16.57 -0.10 4.65
C GLU A 57 -17.76 0.84 4.42
N ASN A 58 -18.93 0.47 4.93
CA ASN A 58 -20.11 1.33 4.88
C ASN A 58 -19.92 2.52 5.83
N GLY A 59 -20.38 3.70 5.40
CA GLY A 59 -20.25 4.92 6.17
C GLY A 59 -18.84 5.54 6.10
N ALA A 60 -17.98 5.11 5.17
CA ALA A 60 -16.74 5.81 4.90
C ALA A 60 -17.03 7.20 4.32
N LYS A 61 -16.38 8.23 4.84
CA LYS A 61 -16.66 9.63 4.46
C LYS A 61 -16.00 9.99 3.15
N VAL A 62 -16.78 10.54 2.23
CA VAL A 62 -16.33 10.98 0.91
C VAL A 62 -16.15 12.49 0.90
N PHE A 63 -15.00 12.93 0.38
CA PHE A 63 -14.69 14.34 0.18
C PHE A 63 -14.28 14.59 -1.27
N VAL A 64 -14.69 15.73 -1.79
CA VAL A 64 -14.22 16.30 -3.06
C VAL A 64 -13.49 17.60 -2.74
N GLY A 65 -12.17 17.60 -2.93
CA GLY A 65 -11.31 18.61 -2.36
C GLY A 65 -11.40 18.61 -0.83
N THR A 66 -11.85 19.73 -0.27
CA THR A 66 -12.11 19.88 1.17
C THR A 66 -13.58 19.70 1.54
N LYS A 67 -14.49 19.66 0.54
CA LYS A 67 -15.94 19.59 0.75
C LYS A 67 -16.37 18.15 1.02
N TYR A 68 -17.06 17.94 2.13
CA TYR A 68 -17.74 16.68 2.43
C TYR A 68 -18.91 16.48 1.48
N LEU A 69 -18.96 15.33 0.79
CA LEU A 69 -19.99 15.00 -0.20
C LEU A 69 -21.06 14.05 0.37
N GLY A 70 -20.68 13.15 1.25
CA GLY A 70 -21.56 12.14 1.86
C GLY A 70 -20.79 10.93 2.37
N ASP A 71 -21.52 9.92 2.81
CA ASP A 71 -20.98 8.64 3.27
C ASP A 71 -21.20 7.54 2.21
N THR A 72 -20.31 6.52 2.21
CA THR A 72 -20.46 5.36 1.31
C THR A 72 -21.57 4.40 1.78
N PRO A 73 -22.37 3.78 0.90
CA PRO A 73 -22.36 4.00 -0.55
C PRO A 73 -22.96 5.36 -0.94
N LEU A 74 -22.25 6.11 -1.78
CA LEU A 74 -22.70 7.37 -2.32
C LEU A 74 -23.18 7.15 -3.75
N ASP A 75 -24.47 7.30 -3.99
CA ASP A 75 -25.05 7.02 -5.29
C ASP A 75 -25.32 8.31 -6.07
N SER A 76 -24.78 8.35 -7.28
CA SER A 76 -25.03 9.34 -8.32
C SER A 76 -25.03 10.82 -7.85
N SER A 77 -24.09 11.21 -7.00
CA SER A 77 -23.95 12.60 -6.56
C SER A 77 -23.37 13.49 -7.65
N GLU A 78 -23.87 14.72 -7.73
CA GLU A 78 -23.32 15.73 -8.65
C GLU A 78 -22.04 16.35 -8.09
N ILE A 79 -21.02 16.44 -8.95
CA ILE A 79 -19.75 17.11 -8.66
C ILE A 79 -19.39 18.06 -9.79
N ARG A 80 -18.54 19.05 -9.50
CA ARG A 80 -18.02 19.98 -10.50
C ARG A 80 -17.03 19.28 -11.43
N ALA A 81 -17.14 19.57 -12.74
CA ALA A 81 -16.13 19.13 -13.71
C ALA A 81 -14.81 19.91 -13.54
N GLY A 82 -13.71 19.27 -13.87
CA GLY A 82 -12.35 19.76 -13.74
C GLY A 82 -11.45 18.74 -13.05
N LEU A 83 -10.21 19.14 -12.75
CA LEU A 83 -9.30 18.32 -11.97
C LEU A 83 -9.80 18.23 -10.52
N THR A 84 -10.21 17.06 -10.14
CA THR A 84 -10.97 16.81 -8.90
C THR A 84 -10.21 15.84 -8.01
N ASN A 85 -9.89 16.27 -6.80
CA ASN A 85 -9.31 15.43 -5.77
C ASN A 85 -10.45 14.76 -5.00
N ILE A 86 -10.49 13.43 -5.02
CA ILE A 86 -11.49 12.63 -4.32
C ILE A 86 -10.79 11.87 -3.20
N SER A 87 -11.32 11.94 -1.99
CA SER A 87 -10.82 11.13 -0.88
C SER A 87 -11.96 10.37 -0.19
N ILE A 88 -11.70 9.10 0.11
CA ILE A 88 -12.59 8.20 0.84
C ILE A 88 -11.90 7.86 2.15
N ARG A 89 -12.53 8.22 3.28
CA ARG A 89 -11.95 8.06 4.62
C ARG A 89 -12.79 7.07 5.41
N GLY A 90 -12.24 5.88 5.62
CA GLY A 90 -12.78 4.88 6.55
C GLY A 90 -12.31 5.12 7.98
N ASN A 91 -12.63 4.19 8.87
CA ASN A 91 -12.26 4.28 10.29
C ASN A 91 -10.75 4.18 10.54
N LYS A 92 -10.04 3.36 9.75
CA LYS A 92 -8.60 3.11 9.93
C LYS A 92 -7.77 3.63 8.76
N ASN A 93 -8.32 3.55 7.55
CA ASN A 93 -7.60 3.82 6.32
C ASN A 93 -8.33 4.79 5.42
N SER A 94 -7.60 5.39 4.51
CA SER A 94 -8.14 6.31 3.52
C SER A 94 -7.56 6.02 2.13
N TYR A 95 -8.35 6.38 1.13
CA TYR A 95 -7.93 6.39 -0.26
C TYR A 95 -8.08 7.80 -0.82
N SER A 96 -7.16 8.22 -1.67
CA SER A 96 -7.26 9.48 -2.38
C SER A 96 -6.77 9.32 -3.82
N THR A 97 -7.46 9.97 -4.75
CA THR A 97 -7.11 10.02 -6.16
C THR A 97 -7.46 11.38 -6.74
N SER A 98 -6.82 11.73 -7.84
CA SER A 98 -7.12 12.94 -8.62
C SER A 98 -7.55 12.52 -10.01
N LEU A 99 -8.77 12.89 -10.38
CA LEU A 99 -9.37 12.57 -11.67
C LEU A 99 -9.70 13.86 -12.43
N ASN A 100 -9.47 13.86 -13.73
CA ASN A 100 -9.95 14.93 -14.59
C ASN A 100 -11.37 14.61 -15.04
N ILE A 101 -12.33 15.16 -14.33
CA ILE A 101 -13.77 14.94 -14.54
C ILE A 101 -14.27 15.92 -15.61
N ILE A 102 -14.95 15.41 -16.63
CA ILE A 102 -15.50 16.25 -17.70
C ILE A 102 -17.03 16.45 -17.56
N ASP A 103 -17.54 17.45 -18.25
CA ASP A 103 -18.97 17.79 -18.20
C ASP A 103 -19.87 16.61 -18.61
N LYS A 104 -20.93 16.38 -17.85
CA LYS A 104 -21.93 15.32 -18.05
C LYS A 104 -21.36 13.88 -18.05
N SER A 105 -20.13 13.71 -17.57
CA SER A 105 -19.53 12.39 -17.39
C SER A 105 -20.17 11.60 -16.25
N GLU A 106 -20.08 10.28 -16.34
CA GLU A 106 -20.45 9.34 -15.28
C GLU A 106 -19.19 8.66 -14.76
N ASN A 107 -18.99 8.73 -13.45
CA ASN A 107 -17.75 8.28 -12.82
C ASN A 107 -18.09 7.34 -11.67
N ILE A 108 -17.37 6.23 -11.58
CA ILE A 108 -17.63 5.18 -10.59
C ILE A 108 -16.32 4.86 -9.88
N LEU A 109 -16.35 4.90 -8.56
CA LEU A 109 -15.23 4.44 -7.73
C LEU A 109 -15.72 3.34 -6.79
N TYR A 110 -15.08 2.20 -6.87
CA TYR A 110 -15.22 1.14 -5.89
C TYR A 110 -13.88 0.94 -5.18
N ARG A 111 -13.86 1.00 -3.84
CA ARG A 111 -12.63 0.82 -3.07
C ARG A 111 -12.80 -0.15 -1.91
N ASP A 112 -11.93 -1.14 -1.87
CA ASP A 112 -11.63 -1.87 -0.65
C ASP A 112 -10.44 -1.19 0.02
N LEU A 113 -10.69 -0.50 1.14
CA LEU A 113 -9.68 0.30 1.82
C LEU A 113 -8.58 -0.57 2.45
N GLY A 114 -8.84 -1.89 2.63
CA GLY A 114 -7.88 -2.83 3.16
C GLY A 114 -7.43 -2.49 4.58
N VAL A 115 -6.26 -2.96 4.94
CA VAL A 115 -5.62 -2.65 6.24
C VAL A 115 -4.61 -1.51 6.13
N ASN A 116 -4.11 -1.25 4.94
CA ASN A 116 -3.24 -0.12 4.60
C ASN A 116 -3.36 0.19 3.10
N LYS A 117 -2.63 1.20 2.63
CA LYS A 117 -2.67 1.64 1.23
C LYS A 117 -2.17 0.56 0.26
N GLU A 118 -1.13 -0.18 0.63
CA GLU A 118 -0.53 -1.23 -0.21
C GLU A 118 -1.51 -2.39 -0.39
N LEU A 119 -2.21 -2.76 0.66
CA LEU A 119 -3.17 -3.87 0.71
C LEU A 119 -4.62 -3.43 0.43
N SER A 120 -4.80 -2.21 -0.03
CA SER A 120 -6.06 -1.73 -0.58
C SER A 120 -6.25 -2.20 -2.02
N SER A 121 -7.49 -2.25 -2.49
CA SER A 121 -7.82 -2.57 -3.89
C SER A 121 -9.00 -1.78 -4.38
N GLY A 122 -9.30 -1.87 -5.67
CA GLY A 122 -10.51 -1.26 -6.20
C GLY A 122 -10.43 -0.93 -7.67
N ILE A 123 -11.48 -0.25 -8.11
CA ILE A 123 -11.70 0.11 -9.50
C ILE A 123 -12.09 1.58 -9.54
N ASN A 124 -11.43 2.35 -10.37
CA ASN A 124 -11.88 3.68 -10.77
C ASN A 124 -12.27 3.62 -12.24
N ILE A 125 -13.46 4.06 -12.54
CA ILE A 125 -13.96 4.24 -13.92
C ILE A 125 -14.35 5.69 -14.04
N TRP A 126 -13.73 6.40 -14.99
CA TRP A 126 -14.11 7.78 -15.25
C TRP A 126 -14.08 8.08 -16.74
N GLU A 127 -14.94 8.98 -17.13
CA GLU A 127 -15.03 9.40 -18.52
C GLU A 127 -14.17 10.64 -18.76
N GLY A 128 -13.34 10.57 -19.77
CA GLY A 128 -12.44 11.62 -20.22
C GLY A 128 -12.79 12.16 -21.59
N THR A 129 -12.02 13.15 -22.04
CA THR A 129 -12.13 13.70 -23.40
C THR A 129 -11.82 12.62 -24.42
N PRO A 130 -12.64 12.47 -25.47
CA PRO A 130 -12.39 11.51 -26.54
C PRO A 130 -11.01 11.74 -27.21
N ASP A 131 -10.32 10.67 -27.48
CA ASP A 131 -9.12 10.62 -28.31
C ASP A 131 -9.17 9.38 -29.24
N ASP A 132 -8.03 8.92 -29.74
CA ASP A 132 -7.96 7.76 -30.62
C ASP A 132 -8.36 6.44 -29.93
N LYS A 133 -8.28 6.40 -28.59
CA LYS A 133 -8.68 5.26 -27.78
C LYS A 133 -10.05 5.48 -27.16
N LYS A 134 -10.96 4.56 -27.38
CA LYS A 134 -12.30 4.61 -26.74
C LYS A 134 -12.27 4.18 -25.28
N VAL A 135 -11.39 3.21 -24.96
CA VAL A 135 -11.17 2.71 -23.59
C VAL A 135 -9.67 2.71 -23.28
N GLU A 136 -9.30 3.17 -22.12
CA GLU A 136 -7.93 3.07 -21.61
C GLU A 136 -7.92 2.32 -20.29
N LEU A 137 -7.10 1.27 -20.21
CA LEU A 137 -7.08 0.34 -19.08
C LEU A 137 -5.71 0.38 -18.38
N PHE A 138 -5.74 0.71 -17.09
CA PHE A 138 -4.58 0.73 -16.19
C PHE A 138 -4.71 -0.41 -15.18
N LEU A 139 -3.74 -1.30 -15.15
CA LEU A 139 -3.76 -2.50 -14.32
C LEU A 139 -2.67 -2.46 -13.24
N ASN A 140 -3.00 -2.90 -12.05
CA ASN A 140 -2.05 -3.17 -11.00
C ASN A 140 -2.43 -4.52 -10.32
N PRO A 141 -1.64 -5.61 -10.56
CA PRO A 141 -0.40 -5.68 -11.33
C PRO A 141 -0.60 -5.48 -12.85
N GLU A 142 0.42 -4.93 -13.53
CA GLU A 142 0.38 -4.61 -14.96
C GLU A 142 0.19 -5.85 -15.85
N ASN A 143 0.76 -7.00 -15.46
CA ASN A 143 0.69 -8.27 -16.19
C ASN A 143 -0.59 -9.08 -15.89
N SER A 144 -1.64 -8.44 -15.37
CA SER A 144 -2.92 -9.09 -15.14
C SER A 144 -3.57 -9.52 -16.46
N LYS A 145 -4.23 -10.68 -16.45
CA LYS A 145 -5.06 -11.15 -17.57
C LYS A 145 -6.38 -10.42 -17.58
N VAL A 146 -6.82 -10.04 -18.77
CA VAL A 146 -8.07 -9.34 -19.02
C VAL A 146 -9.02 -10.24 -19.79
N THR A 147 -10.24 -10.38 -19.30
CA THR A 147 -11.32 -11.05 -20.01
C THR A 147 -12.47 -10.06 -20.18
N VAL A 148 -12.98 -9.94 -21.40
CA VAL A 148 -14.15 -9.12 -21.72
C VAL A 148 -15.24 -10.01 -22.30
N ASN A 149 -16.43 -10.01 -21.70
CA ASN A 149 -17.55 -10.88 -22.08
C ASN A 149 -17.11 -12.35 -22.23
N ASP A 150 -16.35 -12.83 -21.23
CA ASP A 150 -15.80 -14.19 -21.12
C ASP A 150 -14.77 -14.57 -22.21
N LYS A 151 -14.27 -13.61 -23.02
CA LYS A 151 -13.18 -13.79 -23.98
C LYS A 151 -11.92 -13.11 -23.47
N GLU A 152 -10.78 -13.82 -23.46
CA GLU A 152 -9.46 -13.22 -23.14
C GLU A 152 -9.07 -12.24 -24.26
N VAL A 153 -8.65 -11.04 -23.85
CA VAL A 153 -8.29 -9.94 -24.75
C VAL A 153 -7.02 -9.26 -24.28
N THR A 154 -6.34 -8.61 -25.20
CA THR A 154 -5.20 -7.73 -24.91
C THR A 154 -5.68 -6.32 -24.53
N VAL A 155 -4.79 -5.52 -23.93
CA VAL A 155 -5.08 -4.11 -23.63
C VAL A 155 -5.38 -3.29 -24.89
N ASP A 156 -4.72 -3.64 -26.02
CA ASP A 156 -4.94 -2.98 -27.31
C ASP A 156 -6.34 -3.32 -27.89
N GLU A 157 -6.80 -4.55 -27.72
CA GLU A 157 -8.17 -4.94 -28.11
C GLU A 157 -9.21 -4.22 -27.21
N VAL A 158 -8.93 -4.02 -25.93
CA VAL A 158 -9.79 -3.22 -25.05
C VAL A 158 -9.86 -1.77 -25.52
N ALA A 159 -8.76 -1.18 -25.97
CA ALA A 159 -8.72 0.20 -26.46
C ALA A 159 -9.63 0.46 -27.67
N ALA A 160 -9.92 -0.60 -28.45
CA ALA A 160 -10.73 -0.55 -29.67
C ALA A 160 -12.21 -0.92 -29.46
N LEU A 161 -12.66 -1.18 -28.22
CA LEU A 161 -14.05 -1.55 -27.93
C LEU A 161 -15.03 -0.49 -28.43
N ASP A 162 -16.10 -0.94 -29.08
CA ASP A 162 -17.18 -0.07 -29.55
C ASP A 162 -18.10 0.40 -28.40
N GLU A 163 -19.08 1.24 -28.73
CA GLU A 163 -20.15 1.62 -27.81
C GLU A 163 -20.94 0.39 -27.35
N GLY A 164 -21.18 0.27 -26.06
CA GLY A 164 -21.93 -0.86 -25.50
C GLY A 164 -21.55 -1.22 -24.06
N ALA A 165 -22.25 -2.21 -23.54
CA ALA A 165 -22.03 -2.75 -22.21
C ALA A 165 -21.06 -3.94 -22.26
N TYR A 166 -20.04 -3.93 -21.39
CA TYR A 166 -19.00 -4.95 -21.33
C TYR A 166 -18.77 -5.41 -19.90
N LYS A 167 -18.74 -6.73 -19.72
CA LYS A 167 -18.34 -7.36 -18.48
C LYS A 167 -16.84 -7.65 -18.51
N PHE A 168 -16.11 -7.04 -17.60
CA PHE A 168 -14.69 -7.27 -17.40
C PHE A 168 -14.45 -8.27 -16.28
N ASN A 169 -13.46 -9.11 -16.45
CA ASN A 169 -12.88 -9.91 -15.38
C ASN A 169 -11.35 -9.80 -15.48
N ILE A 170 -10.73 -9.35 -14.40
CA ILE A 170 -9.29 -9.11 -14.28
C ILE A 170 -8.73 -10.11 -13.29
N THR A 171 -7.74 -10.88 -13.71
CA THR A 171 -7.11 -11.93 -12.90
C THR A 171 -5.59 -11.81 -12.91
N SER A 172 -4.96 -12.14 -11.78
CA SER A 172 -3.50 -12.23 -11.69
C SER A 172 -3.11 -13.24 -10.62
N THR A 173 -2.05 -14.00 -10.87
CA THR A 173 -1.57 -15.01 -9.92
C THR A 173 -1.20 -14.36 -8.59
N GLY A 174 -1.73 -14.86 -7.47
CA GLY A 174 -1.51 -14.32 -6.14
C GLY A 174 -2.39 -13.12 -5.79
N PHE A 175 -3.36 -12.76 -6.64
CA PHE A 175 -4.31 -11.69 -6.41
C PHE A 175 -5.75 -12.18 -6.48
N ARG A 176 -6.65 -11.44 -5.85
CA ARG A 176 -8.09 -11.69 -5.91
C ARG A 176 -8.64 -11.15 -7.23
N ASP A 177 -9.39 -11.98 -7.92
CA ASP A 177 -10.06 -11.60 -9.15
C ASP A 177 -11.01 -10.41 -8.93
N SER A 178 -11.09 -9.54 -9.93
CA SER A 178 -11.99 -8.40 -9.96
C SER A 178 -12.92 -8.51 -11.16
N SER A 179 -14.23 -8.45 -10.92
CA SER A 179 -15.24 -8.49 -12.00
C SER A 179 -16.18 -7.30 -11.87
N PHE A 180 -16.40 -6.62 -12.99
CA PHE A 180 -17.26 -5.43 -13.06
C PHE A 180 -17.82 -5.24 -14.46
N THR A 181 -18.83 -4.40 -14.58
CA THR A 181 -19.45 -4.05 -15.87
C THR A 181 -19.27 -2.55 -16.12
N ILE A 182 -18.95 -2.19 -17.35
CA ILE A 182 -18.87 -0.82 -17.81
C ILE A 182 -19.86 -0.61 -18.96
N ASN A 183 -20.20 0.64 -19.21
CA ASN A 183 -20.91 1.07 -20.41
C ASN A 183 -20.03 2.06 -21.18
N VAL A 184 -19.50 1.65 -22.34
CA VAL A 184 -18.70 2.51 -23.22
C VAL A 184 -19.65 3.43 -23.99
N ARG A 185 -19.52 4.74 -23.78
CA ARG A 185 -20.34 5.77 -24.42
C ARG A 185 -19.57 6.48 -25.53
N ARG A 186 -20.20 6.64 -26.69
CA ARG A 186 -19.57 7.20 -27.90
C ARG A 186 -18.93 8.57 -27.73
N ALA A 187 -19.52 9.43 -26.88
CA ALA A 187 -19.07 10.81 -26.68
C ALA A 187 -17.88 10.94 -25.72
N TYR A 188 -17.40 9.86 -25.14
CA TYR A 188 -16.39 9.88 -24.07
C TYR A 188 -15.33 8.82 -24.30
N LYS A 189 -14.13 9.07 -23.77
CA LYS A 189 -13.13 8.06 -23.54
C LYS A 189 -13.36 7.45 -22.15
N THR A 190 -13.53 6.15 -22.07
CA THR A 190 -13.66 5.47 -20.78
C THR A 190 -12.29 5.08 -20.25
N ASN A 191 -11.90 5.64 -19.11
CA ASN A 191 -10.67 5.25 -18.42
C ASN A 191 -11.03 4.30 -17.28
N ILE A 192 -10.25 3.23 -17.14
CA ILE A 192 -10.44 2.18 -16.15
C ILE A 192 -9.13 1.94 -15.44
N GLU A 193 -9.07 2.19 -14.14
CA GLU A 193 -7.94 1.84 -13.30
C GLU A 193 -8.35 0.71 -12.35
N VAL A 194 -7.65 -0.42 -12.42
CA VAL A 194 -7.91 -1.58 -11.57
C VAL A 194 -6.68 -1.87 -10.72
N LYS A 195 -6.85 -1.86 -9.42
CA LYS A 195 -5.86 -2.38 -8.46
C LYS A 195 -6.43 -3.63 -7.80
N LEU A 196 -5.82 -4.78 -8.08
CA LEU A 196 -6.20 -6.05 -7.47
C LEU A 196 -5.71 -6.15 -6.04
N ALA A 197 -6.52 -6.78 -5.18
CA ALA A 197 -6.11 -7.12 -3.83
C ALA A 197 -5.19 -8.34 -3.87
N PRO A 198 -4.01 -8.30 -3.24
CA PRO A 198 -3.22 -9.51 -3.07
C PRO A 198 -4.02 -10.55 -2.28
N LEU A 199 -3.84 -11.83 -2.60
CA LEU A 199 -4.41 -12.90 -1.80
C LEU A 199 -3.45 -13.23 -0.65
N PRO A 200 -3.87 -13.09 0.61
CA PRO A 200 -3.32 -13.96 1.62
C PRO A 200 -3.74 -15.37 1.19
N ASN A 201 -2.83 -16.32 1.16
CA ASN A 201 -3.21 -17.66 0.76
C ASN A 201 -4.14 -18.26 1.82
N THR A 202 -5.45 -18.04 1.62
CA THR A 202 -6.49 -18.55 2.50
C THR A 202 -6.97 -19.95 2.09
N LYS A 203 -6.36 -20.52 1.03
CA LYS A 203 -6.82 -21.79 0.44
C LYS A 203 -6.02 -23.00 0.90
N ASP A 204 -4.85 -22.80 1.50
CA ASP A 204 -3.92 -23.88 1.81
C ASP A 204 -3.38 -23.81 3.23
N VAL A 205 -4.25 -23.49 4.18
CA VAL A 205 -3.90 -23.62 5.60
C VAL A 205 -3.86 -25.11 5.93
N GLU A 206 -2.71 -25.58 6.40
CA GLU A 206 -2.48 -26.99 6.71
C GLU A 206 -1.71 -27.13 8.02
N ASN A 207 -1.76 -28.30 8.61
CA ASN A 207 -0.98 -28.59 9.80
C ASN A 207 0.50 -28.46 9.49
N PHE A 208 1.23 -27.85 10.39
CA PHE A 208 2.68 -27.78 10.35
C PHE A 208 3.28 -29.14 10.75
N ALA A 209 3.85 -29.85 9.77
CA ALA A 209 4.33 -31.20 9.94
C ALA A 209 3.25 -32.11 10.58
N SER A 210 3.57 -32.84 11.64
CA SER A 210 2.64 -33.73 12.34
C SER A 210 1.92 -33.08 13.53
N TYR A 211 2.06 -31.77 13.73
CA TYR A 211 1.51 -31.10 14.91
C TYR A 211 0.03 -30.74 14.72
N GLU A 212 -0.80 -31.12 15.68
CA GLU A 212 -2.25 -30.92 15.61
C GLU A 212 -2.69 -29.48 15.90
N ASN A 213 -1.86 -28.73 16.64
CA ASN A 213 -2.19 -27.38 17.11
C ASN A 213 -1.45 -26.26 16.35
N ILE A 214 -0.51 -26.59 15.49
CA ILE A 214 0.27 -25.61 14.70
C ILE A 214 -0.10 -25.73 13.23
N TYR A 215 -0.41 -24.63 12.60
CA TYR A 215 -0.87 -24.58 11.21
C TYR A 215 -0.03 -23.58 10.41
N THR A 216 0.34 -23.96 9.21
CA THR A 216 1.06 -23.07 8.29
C THR A 216 0.10 -22.23 7.47
N ILE A 217 0.40 -20.93 7.38
CA ILE A 217 -0.30 -19.95 6.57
C ILE A 217 0.72 -19.38 5.61
N TYR A 218 0.68 -19.80 4.34
CA TYR A 218 1.65 -19.33 3.34
C TYR A 218 1.20 -18.07 2.64
N SER A 219 2.13 -17.16 2.34
CA SER A 219 1.92 -16.11 1.37
C SER A 219 2.57 -16.49 0.04
N ASN A 220 1.79 -16.50 -1.03
CA ASN A 220 2.31 -16.69 -2.39
C ASN A 220 2.88 -15.40 -2.98
N ASN A 221 2.70 -14.27 -2.32
CA ASN A 221 3.15 -12.96 -2.76
C ASN A 221 4.11 -12.37 -1.73
N SER A 222 5.37 -12.88 -1.75
CA SER A 222 6.41 -12.49 -0.80
C SER A 222 6.74 -11.00 -0.86
N ASP A 223 6.61 -10.38 -2.05
CA ASP A 223 7.00 -8.99 -2.27
C ASP A 223 6.00 -7.99 -1.66
N VAL A 224 4.73 -8.40 -1.55
CA VAL A 224 3.69 -7.58 -0.92
C VAL A 224 3.65 -7.79 0.59
N PHE A 225 3.98 -8.99 1.07
CA PHE A 225 3.88 -9.38 2.47
C PHE A 225 5.24 -9.48 3.19
N TYR A 226 6.19 -8.62 2.85
CA TYR A 226 7.48 -8.58 3.57
C TYR A 226 7.34 -8.08 5.01
N ASN A 227 6.26 -7.34 5.35
CA ASN A 227 5.90 -6.97 6.71
C ASN A 227 4.85 -7.97 7.25
N SER A 228 5.26 -8.84 8.15
CA SER A 228 4.40 -9.88 8.70
C SER A 228 3.22 -9.34 9.50
N LYS A 229 3.35 -8.16 10.13
CA LYS A 229 2.23 -7.52 10.84
C LYS A 229 1.13 -7.08 9.88
N ASP A 230 1.50 -6.42 8.79
CA ASP A 230 0.54 -5.99 7.76
C ASP A 230 -0.11 -7.21 7.10
N TRP A 231 0.67 -8.26 6.85
CA TRP A 231 0.15 -9.52 6.34
C TRP A 231 -0.85 -10.16 7.31
N LEU A 232 -0.51 -10.25 8.60
CA LEU A 232 -1.41 -10.79 9.61
C LEU A 232 -2.70 -9.98 9.70
N ASP A 233 -2.62 -8.66 9.76
CA ASP A 233 -3.79 -7.79 9.78
C ASP A 233 -4.67 -8.00 8.54
N TYR A 234 -4.06 -8.17 7.39
CA TYR A 234 -4.77 -8.43 6.15
C TYR A 234 -5.37 -9.84 6.10
N PHE A 235 -4.66 -10.86 6.57
CA PHE A 235 -5.21 -12.20 6.73
C PHE A 235 -6.45 -12.19 7.63
N LEU A 236 -6.36 -11.54 8.79
CA LEU A 236 -7.50 -11.39 9.71
C LEU A 236 -8.66 -10.59 9.08
N TYR A 237 -8.35 -9.54 8.34
CA TYR A 237 -9.35 -8.74 7.62
C TYR A 237 -10.11 -9.57 6.58
N VAL A 238 -9.42 -10.36 5.79
CA VAL A 238 -10.03 -11.19 4.75
C VAL A 238 -10.79 -12.37 5.35
N THR A 239 -10.21 -13.07 6.33
CA THR A 239 -10.81 -14.26 6.94
C THR A 239 -12.04 -13.92 7.77
N LYS A 240 -12.09 -12.78 8.42
CA LYS A 240 -13.30 -12.30 9.11
C LYS A 240 -14.50 -12.17 8.16
N LYS A 241 -14.27 -11.84 6.89
CA LYS A 241 -15.35 -11.67 5.90
C LYS A 241 -15.70 -12.97 5.17
N LYS A 242 -14.70 -13.78 4.82
CA LYS A 242 -14.87 -14.92 3.90
C LYS A 242 -14.49 -16.27 4.49
N GLY A 243 -13.86 -16.28 5.67
CA GLY A 243 -13.23 -17.48 6.22
C GLY A 243 -11.95 -17.85 5.47
N PHE A 244 -11.41 -19.03 5.77
CA PHE A 244 -10.27 -19.63 5.09
C PHE A 244 -10.51 -21.13 4.90
N ILE A 245 -9.71 -21.78 4.06
CA ILE A 245 -9.81 -23.23 3.82
C ILE A 245 -8.70 -23.92 4.60
N LEU A 246 -9.10 -24.74 5.57
CA LEU A 246 -8.23 -25.70 6.24
C LEU A 246 -8.27 -27.01 5.46
N LYS A 247 -7.13 -27.49 4.97
CA LYS A 247 -7.06 -28.69 4.11
C LYS A 247 -7.71 -29.92 4.73
N SER A 248 -7.60 -30.07 6.05
CA SER A 248 -8.15 -31.22 6.79
C SER A 248 -9.64 -31.10 7.11
N GLN A 249 -10.23 -29.90 7.12
CA GLN A 249 -11.58 -29.64 7.66
C GLN A 249 -12.49 -28.82 6.72
N GLY A 250 -11.96 -28.30 5.61
CA GLY A 250 -12.72 -27.45 4.70
C GLY A 250 -12.79 -25.98 5.13
N VAL A 251 -13.93 -25.31 4.87
CA VAL A 251 -14.08 -23.86 5.09
C VAL A 251 -14.31 -23.55 6.57
N ILE A 252 -13.41 -22.77 7.15
CA ILE A 252 -13.51 -22.24 8.51
C ILE A 252 -13.94 -20.78 8.44
N LYS A 253 -15.04 -20.43 9.07
CA LYS A 253 -15.59 -19.05 9.11
C LYS A 253 -15.47 -18.38 10.47
N GLU A 254 -15.13 -19.14 11.49
CA GLU A 254 -15.01 -18.67 12.86
C GLU A 254 -13.58 -18.30 13.22
N GLN A 255 -13.41 -17.60 14.36
CA GLN A 255 -12.10 -17.34 14.92
C GLN A 255 -11.46 -18.68 15.33
N PHE A 256 -10.50 -19.14 14.54
CA PHE A 256 -9.88 -20.46 14.69
C PHE A 256 -8.57 -20.40 15.47
N PHE A 257 -7.76 -19.38 15.21
CA PHE A 257 -6.44 -19.25 15.83
C PHE A 257 -6.52 -18.49 17.15
N ASP A 258 -5.78 -18.94 18.13
CA ASP A 258 -5.57 -18.23 19.39
C ASP A 258 -4.36 -17.31 19.32
N TYR A 259 -3.31 -17.73 18.59
CA TYR A 259 -2.05 -16.99 18.42
C TYR A 259 -1.53 -17.11 17.00
N PHE A 260 -0.61 -16.21 16.67
CA PHE A 260 0.16 -16.30 15.44
C PHE A 260 1.65 -16.13 15.75
N VAL A 261 2.48 -16.82 14.99
CA VAL A 261 3.93 -16.67 14.98
C VAL A 261 4.36 -16.30 13.59
N ASP A 262 5.16 -15.26 13.45
CA ASP A 262 5.67 -14.88 12.15
C ASP A 262 7.05 -15.50 11.84
N TYR A 263 7.48 -15.26 10.61
CA TYR A 263 8.78 -15.69 10.12
C TYR A 263 9.95 -15.19 10.98
N ASP A 264 9.84 -14.02 11.62
CA ASP A 264 10.87 -13.44 12.50
C ASP A 264 10.75 -13.93 13.95
N GLY A 265 9.77 -14.78 14.26
CA GLY A 265 9.53 -15.33 15.59
C GLY A 265 8.76 -14.39 16.51
N ARG A 266 8.13 -13.34 15.97
CA ARG A 266 7.23 -12.48 16.76
C ARG A 266 5.92 -13.22 17.00
N ILE A 267 5.39 -13.10 18.22
CA ILE A 267 4.11 -13.69 18.61
C ILE A 267 3.05 -12.62 18.65
N PHE A 268 1.89 -12.96 18.13
CA PHE A 268 0.71 -12.10 18.14
C PHE A 268 -0.49 -12.86 18.71
N ASP A 269 -1.37 -12.13 19.39
CA ASP A 269 -2.65 -12.68 19.84
C ASP A 269 -3.63 -12.90 18.67
N ARG A 270 -4.81 -13.43 18.97
CA ARG A 270 -5.89 -13.69 18.00
C ARG A 270 -6.37 -12.45 17.23
N ASN A 271 -6.11 -11.26 17.75
CA ASN A 271 -6.49 -9.97 17.16
C ASN A 271 -5.35 -9.33 16.38
N GLY A 272 -4.18 -9.97 16.34
CA GLY A 272 -2.98 -9.45 15.68
C GLY A 272 -2.20 -8.45 16.53
N VAL A 273 -2.44 -8.37 17.83
CA VAL A 273 -1.64 -7.54 18.74
C VAL A 273 -0.37 -8.28 19.08
N GLN A 274 0.79 -7.64 18.83
CA GLN A 274 2.08 -8.24 19.17
C GLN A 274 2.25 -8.32 20.68
N LEU A 275 2.73 -9.46 21.16
CA LEU A 275 3.01 -9.71 22.57
C LEU A 275 4.48 -9.38 22.86
N GLU A 276 4.72 -8.59 23.91
CA GLU A 276 6.04 -7.99 24.17
C GLU A 276 7.05 -8.96 24.78
N THR A 277 6.60 -9.95 25.56
CA THR A 277 7.50 -10.93 26.19
C THR A 277 6.90 -12.32 26.17
N LEU A 278 7.75 -13.32 25.86
CA LEU A 278 7.37 -14.72 25.89
C LEU A 278 7.30 -15.28 27.33
N ASP A 279 8.05 -14.69 28.25
CA ASP A 279 8.22 -15.19 29.64
C ASP A 279 6.98 -15.02 30.51
N SER A 280 6.01 -14.22 30.08
CA SER A 280 4.78 -13.91 30.82
C SER A 280 3.52 -14.58 30.29
N ILE A 281 3.63 -15.40 29.24
CA ILE A 281 2.48 -15.98 28.56
C ILE A 281 2.26 -17.40 29.08
N ASP A 282 1.23 -17.59 29.88
CA ASP A 282 0.74 -18.93 30.22
C ASP A 282 -0.10 -19.44 29.05
N ILE A 283 0.54 -20.25 28.18
CA ILE A 283 -0.08 -20.76 26.97
C ILE A 283 -0.38 -22.25 27.16
N PRO A 284 -1.64 -22.64 27.28
CA PRO A 284 -2.00 -24.05 27.28
C PRO A 284 -1.60 -24.74 25.97
N GLU A 285 -1.11 -25.95 26.01
CA GLU A 285 -0.75 -26.78 24.86
C GLU A 285 -1.88 -26.98 23.84
N THR A 286 -3.13 -26.75 24.24
CA THR A 286 -4.33 -26.86 23.41
C THR A 286 -4.58 -25.67 22.49
N LYS A 287 -3.78 -24.62 22.55
CA LYS A 287 -3.98 -23.41 21.76
C LYS A 287 -3.57 -23.60 20.31
N LYS A 288 -4.40 -23.10 19.40
CA LYS A 288 -4.17 -23.16 17.95
C LYS A 288 -3.33 -22.00 17.49
N VAL A 289 -2.23 -22.30 16.81
CA VAL A 289 -1.24 -21.33 16.37
C VAL A 289 -1.14 -21.29 14.86
N GLY A 290 -1.29 -20.10 14.28
CA GLY A 290 -1.03 -19.84 12.86
C GLY A 290 0.43 -19.42 12.64
N LEU A 291 1.20 -20.22 11.92
CA LEU A 291 2.57 -19.91 11.53
C LEU A 291 2.57 -19.19 10.18
N LEU A 292 2.99 -17.91 10.17
CA LEU A 292 3.04 -17.08 8.98
C LEU A 292 4.36 -17.30 8.24
N LEU A 293 4.30 -17.95 7.07
CA LEU A 293 5.47 -18.25 6.24
C LEU A 293 5.33 -17.65 4.84
N ARG A 294 6.42 -17.08 4.34
CA ARG A 294 6.50 -16.69 2.93
C ARG A 294 6.75 -17.93 2.07
N SER A 295 6.22 -17.95 0.85
CA SER A 295 6.40 -19.08 -0.08
C SER A 295 7.88 -19.41 -0.36
N VAL A 296 8.72 -18.37 -0.41
CA VAL A 296 10.18 -18.50 -0.60
C VAL A 296 10.88 -19.16 0.60
N ASP A 297 10.27 -19.11 1.77
CA ASP A 297 10.81 -19.63 3.03
C ASP A 297 10.10 -20.92 3.47
N LYS A 298 9.32 -21.53 2.58
CA LYS A 298 8.50 -22.72 2.86
C LYS A 298 9.26 -23.84 3.60
N ASN A 299 10.56 -23.96 3.32
CA ASN A 299 11.44 -24.97 3.89
C ASN A 299 12.49 -24.38 4.86
N LYS A 300 12.35 -23.11 5.27
CA LYS A 300 13.35 -22.43 6.12
C LYS A 300 12.65 -21.63 7.20
N LEU A 301 12.49 -22.22 8.38
CA LEU A 301 12.18 -21.46 9.58
C LEU A 301 13.50 -20.98 10.22
N ASN A 302 13.47 -19.75 10.77
CA ASN A 302 14.62 -19.28 11.52
C ASN A 302 14.58 -19.72 12.98
N ASP A 303 15.71 -19.64 13.69
CA ASP A 303 15.84 -20.06 15.09
C ASP A 303 14.82 -19.39 16.03
N ARG A 304 14.43 -18.13 15.74
CA ARG A 304 13.47 -17.39 16.57
C ARG A 304 12.05 -17.94 16.42
N SER A 305 11.67 -18.25 15.18
CA SER A 305 10.35 -18.84 14.91
C SER A 305 10.22 -20.21 15.57
N PHE A 306 11.26 -21.05 15.54
CA PHE A 306 11.27 -22.32 16.25
C PHE A 306 11.18 -22.17 17.77
N LYS A 307 11.96 -21.24 18.34
CA LYS A 307 11.86 -20.95 19.79
C LYS A 307 10.45 -20.52 20.17
N SER A 308 9.83 -19.66 19.36
CA SER A 308 8.45 -19.24 19.59
C SER A 308 7.46 -20.40 19.48
N LEU A 309 7.65 -21.34 18.56
CA LEU A 309 6.79 -22.52 18.42
C LEU A 309 6.94 -23.50 19.58
N LEU A 310 8.13 -23.62 20.20
CA LEU A 310 8.36 -24.46 21.37
C LEU A 310 7.51 -24.05 22.58
N PHE A 311 7.09 -22.78 22.70
CA PHE A 311 6.15 -22.36 23.73
C PHE A 311 4.76 -22.97 23.55
N PHE A 312 4.34 -23.23 22.32
CA PHE A 312 3.02 -23.76 22.01
C PHE A 312 3.01 -25.29 21.92
N ASN A 313 4.15 -25.86 21.62
CA ASN A 313 4.32 -27.32 21.57
C ASN A 313 5.80 -27.68 21.87
N PRO A 314 6.10 -28.14 23.08
CA PRO A 314 7.47 -28.46 23.49
C PRO A 314 8.09 -29.64 22.70
N ASN A 315 7.26 -30.41 21.99
CA ASN A 315 7.71 -31.55 21.18
C ASN A 315 8.01 -31.18 19.73
N VAL A 316 7.99 -29.89 19.35
CA VAL A 316 8.32 -29.48 17.99
C VAL A 316 9.75 -29.93 17.64
N ASN A 317 9.84 -30.82 16.65
CA ASN A 317 11.12 -31.30 16.17
C ASN A 317 11.64 -30.41 15.03
N LEU A 318 12.78 -29.80 15.25
CA LEU A 318 13.41 -28.89 14.30
C LEU A 318 13.87 -29.56 13.00
N THR A 319 13.99 -30.90 13.00
CA THR A 319 14.38 -31.67 11.82
C THR A 319 13.25 -31.88 10.82
N ASP A 320 12.00 -31.73 11.24
CA ASP A 320 10.83 -32.00 10.37
C ASP A 320 10.66 -31.00 9.20
N THR A 321 11.42 -29.91 9.18
CA THR A 321 11.30 -28.84 8.17
C THR A 321 12.52 -28.71 7.26
N THR A 322 13.61 -29.39 7.54
CA THR A 322 14.86 -29.25 6.80
C THR A 322 15.15 -30.47 5.93
N THR A 323 14.62 -30.47 4.71
CA THR A 323 15.15 -31.30 3.62
C THR A 323 16.37 -30.67 2.94
N SER A 324 17.14 -29.83 3.60
CA SER A 324 18.36 -29.27 3.02
C SER A 324 19.55 -29.36 3.98
N ASN A 325 20.57 -30.00 3.51
CA ASN A 325 21.95 -30.18 3.88
C ASN A 325 22.67 -29.03 4.61
N ASP A 326 22.15 -28.47 5.69
CA ASP A 326 22.85 -27.47 6.46
C ASP A 326 23.27 -28.06 7.83
N GLU A 327 24.38 -28.83 7.82
CA GLU A 327 24.99 -29.41 9.01
C GLU A 327 25.30 -28.36 10.10
N LYS A 328 25.53 -27.10 9.70
CA LYS A 328 25.75 -25.99 10.63
C LYS A 328 24.48 -25.63 11.42
N TYR A 329 23.33 -25.79 10.81
CA TYR A 329 22.04 -25.47 11.42
C TYR A 329 21.67 -26.52 12.48
N SER A 330 21.85 -27.80 12.12
CA SER A 330 21.63 -28.95 13.02
C SER A 330 22.50 -28.93 14.27
N ALA A 331 23.77 -28.55 14.14
CA ALA A 331 24.72 -28.45 15.27
C ALA A 331 24.33 -27.31 16.24
N LYS A 332 23.87 -26.16 15.73
CA LYS A 332 23.46 -25.01 16.55
C LYS A 332 22.19 -25.27 17.32
N VAL A 333 21.27 -26.00 16.72
CA VAL A 333 20.00 -26.41 17.33
C VAL A 333 20.23 -27.45 18.43
N ALA A 334 21.07 -28.45 18.21
CA ALA A 334 21.42 -29.43 19.23
C ALA A 334 22.05 -28.79 20.47
N SER A 335 22.81 -27.69 20.29
CA SER A 335 23.38 -26.94 21.43
C SER A 335 22.31 -26.18 22.24
N LEU A 336 21.21 -25.80 21.64
CA LEU A 336 20.12 -25.07 22.30
C LEU A 336 19.16 -26.01 23.07
N THR A 337 18.91 -27.20 22.55
CA THR A 337 18.11 -28.24 23.24
C THR A 337 18.83 -28.80 24.48
N ASN A 338 20.14 -28.83 24.46
CA ASN A 338 20.94 -29.29 25.64
C ASN A 338 21.07 -28.24 26.74
N GLN A 339 20.68 -26.96 26.49
CA GLN A 339 20.71 -25.91 27.51
C GLN A 339 19.41 -25.73 28.27
N SER A 340 18.32 -26.38 27.88
CA SER A 340 17.00 -26.21 28.50
C SER A 340 16.74 -27.16 29.70
N VAL A 341 17.74 -27.94 30.15
CA VAL A 341 17.60 -28.80 31.32
C VAL A 341 18.73 -28.45 32.30
N SER A 342 18.71 -27.28 32.91
CA SER A 342 19.29 -27.03 34.24
C SER A 342 18.95 -25.60 34.69
N ILE A 343 17.85 -25.46 35.41
CA ILE A 343 17.58 -24.26 36.21
C ILE A 343 17.98 -24.59 37.63
N ASN A 344 19.14 -24.10 38.08
CA ASN A 344 19.40 -23.86 39.47
C ASN A 344 20.14 -22.54 39.64
N PRO A 345 19.67 -21.65 40.52
CA PRO A 345 20.24 -20.33 40.67
C PRO A 345 21.37 -20.32 41.69
N SER A 346 22.57 -19.96 41.27
CA SER A 346 23.58 -19.45 42.22
C SER A 346 24.55 -18.50 41.54
N LYS A 347 24.66 -17.37 42.17
CA LYS A 347 25.68 -16.32 41.97
C LYS A 347 27.09 -16.87 41.87
N GLU A 348 27.91 -16.36 40.98
CA GLU A 348 29.15 -15.68 41.37
C GLU A 348 29.89 -15.06 40.18
N VAL A 349 30.44 -13.90 40.48
CA VAL A 349 31.31 -13.05 39.67
C VAL A 349 32.69 -13.71 39.60
N LEU A 350 33.29 -13.77 38.41
CA LEU A 350 34.75 -13.54 38.31
C LEU A 350 35.21 -13.26 36.85
N SER A 351 35.95 -12.20 36.77
CA SER A 351 36.70 -11.70 35.63
C SER A 351 37.94 -12.58 35.37
N SER A 352 38.24 -12.90 34.10
CA SER A 352 39.63 -13.09 33.70
C SER A 352 39.81 -12.95 32.19
N ASN A 353 40.78 -12.12 31.85
CA ASN A 353 41.37 -11.87 30.56
C ASN A 353 41.97 -13.16 29.95
N ILE A 354 41.73 -13.41 28.66
CA ILE A 354 42.67 -14.20 27.85
C ILE A 354 42.77 -13.56 26.44
N THR A 355 44.01 -13.27 26.12
CA THR A 355 44.53 -12.67 24.89
C THR A 355 44.43 -13.65 23.73
N ALA A 356 44.07 -13.14 22.54
CA ALA A 356 43.98 -13.87 21.27
C ALA A 356 45.36 -14.18 20.65
N PRO A 357 45.50 -15.18 19.80
CA PRO A 357 46.39 -15.11 18.67
C PRO A 357 45.65 -14.93 17.35
N ALA A 358 46.16 -14.01 16.56
CA ALA A 358 45.71 -13.67 15.23
C ALA A 358 45.87 -14.86 14.28
N SER A 359 44.79 -15.25 13.59
CA SER A 359 44.85 -16.12 12.44
C SER A 359 44.41 -15.33 11.23
N THR A 360 45.34 -15.07 10.34
CA THR A 360 45.13 -14.42 9.04
C THR A 360 44.38 -15.37 8.11
N LEU A 361 43.14 -15.04 7.81
CA LEU A 361 42.35 -15.58 6.67
C LEU A 361 42.47 -14.63 5.49
N PRO A 362 42.52 -15.11 4.25
CA PRO A 362 42.62 -14.25 3.07
C PRO A 362 41.35 -13.45 2.90
N THR A 363 41.50 -12.15 2.88
CA THR A 363 40.42 -11.20 2.58
C THR A 363 40.01 -11.36 1.13
N THR A 364 38.89 -12.02 0.89
CA THR A 364 38.17 -11.92 -0.39
C THR A 364 37.69 -10.48 -0.52
N GLN A 365 38.29 -9.72 -1.41
CA GLN A 365 37.81 -8.38 -1.76
C GLN A 365 36.42 -8.52 -2.35
N VAL A 366 35.42 -8.15 -1.57
CA VAL A 366 34.06 -7.94 -2.07
C VAL A 366 34.12 -6.69 -2.95
N ILE A 367 34.03 -6.87 -4.25
CA ILE A 367 33.90 -5.75 -5.20
C ILE A 367 32.55 -5.09 -4.90
N LYS A 368 32.58 -3.96 -4.20
CA LYS A 368 31.37 -3.17 -3.94
C LYS A 368 30.99 -2.46 -5.24
N LYS A 369 29.84 -2.83 -5.80
CA LYS A 369 29.27 -2.12 -6.94
C LYS A 369 28.80 -0.73 -6.51
N ALA A 370 29.03 0.26 -7.35
CA ALA A 370 28.61 1.63 -7.13
C ALA A 370 27.46 2.00 -8.09
N VAL A 371 26.52 2.78 -7.59
CA VAL A 371 25.39 3.30 -8.38
C VAL A 371 25.60 4.79 -8.61
N VAL A 372 25.68 5.20 -9.87
CA VAL A 372 25.85 6.59 -10.28
C VAL A 372 24.52 7.13 -10.79
N ILE A 373 24.08 8.29 -10.29
CA ILE A 373 22.83 8.93 -10.68
C ILE A 373 23.02 9.69 -11.98
N ASN A 374 22.24 9.37 -13.00
CA ASN A 374 22.33 9.95 -14.34
C ASN A 374 21.34 11.09 -14.59
N ASN A 375 20.34 11.24 -13.75
CA ASN A 375 19.31 12.27 -13.90
C ASN A 375 19.63 13.49 -13.01
N GLU A 376 19.20 14.69 -13.40
CA GLU A 376 19.44 15.95 -12.67
C GLU A 376 19.10 15.79 -11.17
N TRP A 377 17.99 15.15 -10.89
CA TRP A 377 17.63 14.66 -9.55
C TRP A 377 16.76 13.41 -9.65
N LEU A 378 16.83 12.55 -8.65
CA LEU A 378 16.09 11.30 -8.59
C LEU A 378 15.52 11.09 -7.19
N ARG A 379 14.27 10.65 -7.12
CA ARG A 379 13.61 10.31 -5.86
C ARG A 379 14.11 8.96 -5.35
N VAL A 380 14.49 8.94 -4.09
CA VAL A 380 14.74 7.71 -3.36
C VAL A 380 13.47 7.34 -2.61
N ARG A 381 13.01 6.15 -2.80
CA ARG A 381 11.77 5.65 -2.21
C ARG A 381 12.06 4.58 -1.16
N LYS A 382 11.22 4.51 -0.16
CA LYS A 382 11.31 3.49 0.90
C LYS A 382 11.19 2.06 0.34
N ILE A 383 10.34 1.90 -0.67
CA ILE A 383 10.10 0.68 -1.45
C ILE A 383 9.86 1.08 -2.91
N PRO A 384 9.99 0.16 -3.90
CA PRO A 384 9.58 0.39 -5.28
C PRO A 384 8.19 1.01 -5.37
N ASN A 385 8.05 2.10 -6.11
CA ASN A 385 6.82 2.90 -6.26
C ASN A 385 6.22 3.46 -4.95
N GLY A 386 6.92 3.35 -3.82
CA GLY A 386 6.44 3.77 -2.50
C GLY A 386 6.72 5.24 -2.17
N GLU A 387 6.65 5.54 -0.88
CA GLU A 387 6.89 6.86 -0.30
C GLU A 387 8.30 7.37 -0.59
N GLU A 388 8.42 8.66 -0.95
CA GLU A 388 9.70 9.35 -1.11
C GLU A 388 10.34 9.58 0.26
N ILE A 389 11.57 9.12 0.45
CA ILE A 389 12.33 9.29 1.68
C ILE A 389 13.54 10.22 1.52
N ALA A 390 14.01 10.43 0.29
CA ALA A 390 15.12 11.32 -0.02
C ALA A 390 15.11 11.71 -1.50
N LYS A 391 15.92 12.71 -1.84
CA LYS A 391 16.31 13.06 -3.21
C LYS A 391 17.81 12.96 -3.34
N VAL A 392 18.27 12.49 -4.49
CA VAL A 392 19.68 12.38 -4.86
C VAL A 392 19.90 13.09 -6.18
N SER A 393 21.11 13.63 -6.38
CA SER A 393 21.43 14.50 -7.53
C SER A 393 22.33 13.79 -8.53
N GLN A 394 22.35 14.31 -9.75
CA GLN A 394 23.17 13.81 -10.83
C GLN A 394 24.67 13.78 -10.46
N GLY A 395 25.34 12.70 -10.84
CA GLY A 395 26.75 12.47 -10.56
C GLY A 395 27.05 11.97 -9.14
N GLU A 396 26.10 11.97 -8.22
CA GLU A 396 26.29 11.36 -6.91
C GLU A 396 26.41 9.85 -7.05
N THR A 397 27.26 9.27 -6.20
CA THR A 397 27.55 7.83 -6.20
C THR A 397 27.14 7.23 -4.86
N TYR A 398 26.46 6.08 -4.92
CA TYR A 398 25.90 5.38 -3.79
C TYR A 398 26.31 3.91 -3.80
N GLU A 399 26.41 3.29 -2.64
CA GLU A 399 26.66 1.85 -2.51
C GLU A 399 25.47 1.06 -3.03
N TYR A 400 25.74 0.13 -3.96
CA TYR A 400 24.74 -0.81 -4.47
C TYR A 400 24.46 -1.89 -3.44
N ILE A 401 23.20 -2.19 -3.17
CA ILE A 401 22.79 -3.27 -2.27
C ILE A 401 22.20 -4.43 -3.08
N SER A 402 21.19 -4.15 -3.89
CA SER A 402 20.49 -5.17 -4.69
C SER A 402 19.72 -4.53 -5.83
N GLU A 403 19.21 -5.35 -6.72
CA GLU A 403 18.31 -4.97 -7.80
C GLU A 403 17.05 -5.82 -7.75
N THR A 404 15.91 -5.23 -8.07
CA THR A 404 14.63 -5.93 -8.16
C THR A 404 14.35 -6.30 -9.63
N THR A 405 13.51 -7.31 -9.86
CA THR A 405 13.14 -7.76 -11.22
C THR A 405 12.31 -6.72 -11.98
N ASP A 406 11.67 -5.81 -11.28
CA ASP A 406 10.81 -4.74 -11.80
C ASP A 406 11.55 -3.41 -12.01
N GLY A 407 12.88 -3.46 -12.12
CA GLY A 407 13.70 -2.33 -12.56
C GLY A 407 13.99 -1.27 -11.49
N TRP A 408 14.08 -1.67 -10.22
CA TRP A 408 14.52 -0.81 -9.14
C TRP A 408 15.88 -1.26 -8.60
N VAL A 409 16.70 -0.28 -8.21
CA VAL A 409 18.00 -0.51 -7.59
C VAL A 409 17.95 -0.02 -6.16
N LYS A 410 18.29 -0.89 -5.23
CA LYS A 410 18.40 -0.56 -3.81
C LYS A 410 19.79 -0.01 -3.54
N ILE A 411 19.85 1.18 -2.98
CA ILE A 411 21.07 1.92 -2.65
C ILE A 411 21.14 2.24 -1.17
N LYS A 412 22.35 2.46 -0.68
CA LYS A 412 22.60 2.94 0.67
C LYS A 412 22.93 4.42 0.62
N LEU A 413 22.12 5.22 1.31
CA LEU A 413 22.28 6.66 1.41
C LEU A 413 23.45 7.06 2.34
N LYS A 414 23.89 8.31 2.24
CA LYS A 414 25.00 8.86 3.06
C LYS A 414 24.71 8.81 4.57
N ASN A 415 23.43 8.86 4.96
CA ASN A 415 22.97 8.74 6.35
C ASN A 415 22.76 7.30 6.81
N GLN A 416 23.28 6.32 6.07
CA GLN A 416 23.14 4.87 6.29
C GLN A 416 21.73 4.31 6.07
N ALA A 417 20.72 5.13 5.75
CA ALA A 417 19.40 4.66 5.36
C ALA A 417 19.46 3.96 3.99
N GLU A 418 18.56 3.04 3.76
CA GLU A 418 18.43 2.31 2.51
C GLU A 418 17.16 2.76 1.78
N GLY A 419 17.22 2.80 0.43
CA GLY A 419 16.08 3.14 -0.38
C GLY A 419 16.24 2.71 -1.82
N TYR A 420 15.18 2.86 -2.59
CA TYR A 420 15.07 2.39 -3.97
C TYR A 420 15.06 3.56 -4.94
N VAL A 421 15.83 3.43 -6.02
CA VAL A 421 15.85 4.32 -7.17
C VAL A 421 15.52 3.55 -8.44
N SER A 422 14.90 4.20 -9.42
CA SER A 422 14.57 3.54 -10.68
C SER A 422 15.83 3.29 -11.50
N LYS A 423 16.03 2.05 -11.97
CA LYS A 423 17.22 1.57 -12.70
C LYS A 423 17.48 2.36 -13.98
N GLN A 424 16.43 2.81 -14.67
CA GLN A 424 16.56 3.55 -15.92
C GLN A 424 17.31 4.88 -15.79
N PHE A 425 17.45 5.41 -14.58
CA PHE A 425 18.10 6.69 -14.29
C PHE A 425 19.44 6.55 -13.57
N VAL A 426 20.00 5.34 -13.51
CA VAL A 426 21.26 5.08 -12.83
C VAL A 426 22.16 4.19 -13.66
N THR A 427 23.47 4.27 -13.44
CA THR A 427 24.48 3.32 -13.95
C THR A 427 25.06 2.55 -12.79
N ILE A 428 25.21 1.25 -12.91
CA ILE A 428 25.82 0.37 -11.91
C ILE A 428 27.21 0.00 -12.43
N ASN A 429 28.26 0.42 -11.71
CA ASN A 429 29.67 0.21 -12.04
C ASN A 429 30.28 -0.87 -11.14
#